data_66996c2fde3e372d6ef446abdc6a0096
#
_entry.id   66996c2fde3e372d6ef446abdc6a0096
#
_cell.length_a   1.000
_cell.length_b   1.000
_cell.length_c   1.000
_cell.angle_alpha   90.00
_cell.angle_beta   90.00
_cell.angle_gamma   90.00
#
_symmetry.space_group_name_H-M   'P 1'
#
loop_
_entity.id
_entity.type
_entity.pdbx_description
1 polymer ?
#
loop_
_entity_poly.entity_id
_entity_poly.type
_entity_poly.pdbx_seq_one_letter_code
_entity_poly.pdbx_strand_id
1 'polypeptide(L)'
;MAYTYQKHLCPTLGLTSSTDMQIYNITFIVEPNIEKDWATHVDKELLPEIAKNLQQIDLLRVEFVDGVEQIKGTTFSMQFYCAEPEHLRWVNEIGHQLVLQKLYRVFPQDWVAFASRLEFLKSYT
;
A
#
# COMPACT_ATOMS: atom_id res chain seq x y z
N MET A 1 -11.06 5.32 -6.93
CA MET A 1 -10.02 6.32 -7.01
C MET A 1 -8.73 5.77 -6.42
N ALA A 2 -7.62 6.03 -7.06
CA ALA A 2 -6.33 5.53 -6.59
C ALA A 2 -5.40 6.69 -6.25
N TYR A 3 -4.61 6.50 -5.21
CA TYR A 3 -3.53 7.42 -4.86
C TYR A 3 -2.23 6.69 -5.13
N THR A 4 -1.40 7.25 -6.00
CA THR A 4 -0.12 6.65 -6.35
C THR A 4 0.98 7.66 -6.06
N TYR A 5 1.99 7.22 -5.33
CA TYR A 5 3.17 8.02 -5.10
C TYR A 5 4.36 7.32 -5.74
N GLN A 6 4.97 7.99 -6.69
CA GLN A 6 6.15 7.47 -7.35
C GLN A 6 7.31 8.43 -7.13
N LYS A 7 8.42 7.90 -6.69
CA LYS A 7 9.63 8.70 -6.48
C LYS A 7 10.15 9.23 -7.80
N HIS A 8 10.03 8.44 -8.85
CA HIS A 8 10.37 8.83 -10.22
C HIS A 8 9.75 7.81 -11.15
N LEU A 9 9.58 8.20 -12.41
CA LEU A 9 9.10 7.28 -13.41
C LEU A 9 10.11 6.16 -13.59
N CYS A 10 9.61 4.94 -13.62
CA CYS A 10 10.47 3.79 -13.79
C CYS A 10 10.00 2.96 -14.99
N PRO A 11 10.29 3.44 -16.21
CA PRO A 11 9.84 2.75 -17.41
C PRO A 11 10.50 1.38 -17.59
N THR A 12 11.55 1.12 -16.84
CA THR A 12 12.31 -0.12 -16.96
C THR A 12 11.72 -1.26 -16.17
N LEU A 13 10.64 -1.05 -15.41
CA LEU A 13 10.04 -2.15 -14.68
C LEU A 13 9.67 -3.32 -15.56
N GLY A 14 9.23 -3.03 -16.77
CA GLY A 14 8.90 -4.07 -17.74
C GLY A 14 10.10 -4.81 -18.30
N LEU A 15 11.32 -4.33 -18.04
CA LEU A 15 12.53 -4.96 -18.53
C LEU A 15 13.12 -5.95 -17.55
N THR A 16 12.71 -5.89 -16.27
CA THR A 16 13.14 -6.86 -15.30
C THR A 16 12.26 -8.08 -15.39
N SER A 17 12.75 -9.20 -14.92
CA SER A 17 11.94 -10.41 -14.87
C SER A 17 10.76 -10.16 -13.94
N SER A 18 9.54 -10.28 -14.48
CA SER A 18 8.35 -10.08 -13.68
C SER A 18 8.21 -11.09 -12.56
N THR A 19 8.88 -12.27 -12.70
CA THR A 19 8.84 -13.30 -11.65
C THR A 19 9.62 -12.91 -10.42
N ASP A 20 10.51 -11.91 -10.53
CA ASP A 20 11.29 -11.43 -9.40
C ASP A 20 10.58 -10.33 -8.62
N MET A 21 9.51 -9.78 -9.19
CA MET A 21 8.76 -8.72 -8.56
C MET A 21 7.84 -9.28 -7.48
N GLN A 22 7.91 -8.69 -6.29
CA GLN A 22 6.97 -9.01 -5.23
C GLN A 22 6.28 -7.73 -4.77
N ILE A 23 5.04 -7.89 -4.35
CA ILE A 23 4.26 -6.78 -3.83
C ILE A 23 3.90 -7.08 -2.39
N TYR A 24 4.33 -6.21 -1.49
CA TYR A 24 3.91 -6.29 -0.10
C TYR A 24 2.68 -5.41 0.05
N ASN A 25 1.60 -5.96 0.52
CA ASN A 25 0.33 -5.26 0.58
C ASN A 25 -0.14 -5.13 2.02
N ILE A 26 -0.55 -3.92 2.39
CA ILE A 26 -1.26 -3.71 3.66
C ILE A 26 -2.67 -3.28 3.29
N THR A 27 -3.64 -4.04 3.76
CA THR A 27 -5.04 -3.71 3.56
C THR A 27 -5.56 -3.01 4.81
N PHE A 28 -6.18 -1.85 4.60
CA PHE A 28 -6.78 -1.07 5.68
C PHE A 28 -8.28 -1.02 5.51
N ILE A 29 -9.00 -1.21 6.60
CA ILE A 29 -10.44 -0.95 6.62
C ILE A 29 -10.62 0.24 7.54
N VAL A 30 -11.12 1.34 6.98
CA VAL A 30 -11.16 2.64 7.64
C VAL A 30 -12.60 3.06 7.80
N GLU A 31 -13.01 3.43 9.02
CA GLU A 31 -14.38 3.82 9.27
C GLU A 31 -14.72 5.16 8.64
N PRO A 32 -15.99 5.37 8.29
CA PRO A 32 -16.38 6.56 7.53
C PRO A 32 -16.06 7.88 8.20
N ASN A 33 -16.07 7.92 9.53
CA ASN A 33 -15.84 9.17 10.26
C ASN A 33 -14.42 9.70 10.12
N ILE A 34 -13.44 8.86 9.78
CA ILE A 34 -12.07 9.32 9.62
C ILE A 34 -11.55 9.12 8.19
N GLU A 35 -12.35 8.54 7.30
CA GLU A 35 -11.87 8.13 5.98
C GLU A 35 -11.19 9.25 5.21
N LYS A 36 -11.81 10.41 5.13
CA LYS A 36 -11.29 11.52 4.33
C LYS A 36 -9.96 12.01 4.88
N ASP A 37 -9.91 12.23 6.19
CA ASP A 37 -8.68 12.70 6.83
C ASP A 37 -7.58 11.66 6.76
N TRP A 38 -7.95 10.40 6.92
CA TRP A 38 -7.02 9.30 6.84
C TRP A 38 -6.36 9.23 5.46
N ALA A 39 -7.17 9.27 4.40
CA ALA A 39 -6.65 9.20 3.04
C ALA A 39 -5.77 10.40 2.71
N THR A 40 -6.17 11.59 3.15
CA THR A 40 -5.39 12.80 2.93
C THR A 40 -4.05 12.72 3.64
N HIS A 41 -4.06 12.26 4.88
CA HIS A 41 -2.83 12.13 5.67
C HIS A 41 -1.87 11.13 5.03
N VAL A 42 -2.38 9.98 4.59
CA VAL A 42 -1.55 8.98 3.94
C VAL A 42 -0.93 9.55 2.67
N ASP A 43 -1.72 10.21 1.86
CA ASP A 43 -1.24 10.77 0.59
C ASP A 43 -0.17 11.84 0.80
N LYS A 44 -0.38 12.75 1.74
CA LYS A 44 0.46 13.93 1.86
C LYS A 44 1.61 13.77 2.83
N GLU A 45 1.44 12.97 3.87
CA GLU A 45 2.45 12.87 4.92
C GLU A 45 3.15 11.52 4.94
N LEU A 46 2.40 10.44 4.83
CA LEU A 46 2.96 9.11 5.03
C LEU A 46 3.69 8.58 3.79
N LEU A 47 3.03 8.60 2.65
CA LEU A 47 3.62 8.04 1.43
C LEU A 47 4.91 8.72 1.02
N PRO A 48 5.03 10.06 1.08
CA PRO A 48 6.29 10.69 0.72
C PRO A 48 7.46 10.23 1.57
N GLU A 49 7.22 9.97 2.85
CA GLU A 49 8.29 9.53 3.74
C GLU A 49 8.68 8.09 3.47
N ILE A 50 7.70 7.21 3.33
CA ILE A 50 7.96 5.79 3.09
C ILE A 50 8.61 5.58 1.72
N ALA A 51 8.19 6.35 0.73
CA ALA A 51 8.70 6.22 -0.63
C ALA A 51 10.19 6.51 -0.77
N LYS A 52 10.79 7.13 0.22
CA LYS A 52 12.25 7.36 0.19
C LYS A 52 13.04 6.06 0.13
N ASN A 53 12.44 4.97 0.57
CA ASN A 53 13.10 3.67 0.64
C ASN A 53 12.65 2.69 -0.45
N LEU A 54 11.75 3.13 -1.32
CA LEU A 54 11.17 2.27 -2.34
C LEU A 54 11.02 3.04 -3.64
N GLN A 55 10.90 2.32 -4.75
CA GLN A 55 10.69 2.97 -6.02
C GLN A 55 9.24 3.36 -6.23
N GLN A 56 8.32 2.55 -5.74
CA GLN A 56 6.90 2.79 -5.99
C GLN A 56 6.05 2.26 -4.85
N ILE A 57 5.09 3.08 -4.45
CA ILE A 57 4.04 2.70 -3.52
C ILE A 57 2.73 3.20 -4.11
N ASP A 58 1.73 2.34 -4.15
CA ASP A 58 0.39 2.72 -4.60
C ASP A 58 -0.58 2.60 -3.45
N LEU A 59 -1.51 3.55 -3.38
CA LEU A 59 -2.64 3.46 -2.48
C LEU A 59 -3.91 3.38 -3.33
N LEU A 60 -4.63 2.29 -3.19
CA LEU A 60 -5.82 2.01 -4.00
C LEU A 60 -7.04 1.92 -3.09
N ARG A 61 -8.15 2.47 -3.56
CA ARG A 61 -9.42 2.21 -2.91
C ARG A 61 -10.00 0.95 -3.51
N VAL A 62 -10.41 0.02 -2.65
CA VAL A 62 -11.00 -1.23 -3.09
C VAL A 62 -12.52 -1.07 -3.10
N GLU A 63 -13.11 -1.42 -4.22
CA GLU A 63 -14.56 -1.40 -4.37
C GLU A 63 -15.02 -2.81 -4.71
N PHE A 64 -15.95 -3.34 -3.92
CA PHE A 64 -16.44 -4.69 -4.13
C PHE A 64 -17.59 -4.66 -5.12
N VAL A 65 -17.38 -5.30 -6.26
CA VAL A 65 -18.34 -5.25 -7.37
C VAL A 65 -19.48 -6.27 -7.26
N ASP A 66 -19.33 -7.23 -6.35
CA ASP A 66 -20.31 -8.30 -6.18
C ASP A 66 -21.42 -7.97 -5.18
N GLY A 67 -21.50 -6.73 -4.73
CA GLY A 67 -22.51 -6.32 -3.79
C GLY A 67 -22.28 -6.83 -2.37
N VAL A 68 -21.05 -7.20 -2.02
CA VAL A 68 -20.72 -7.57 -0.66
C VAL A 68 -20.66 -6.30 0.18
N GLU A 69 -21.62 -6.11 1.06
CA GLU A 69 -21.77 -4.85 1.78
C GLU A 69 -21.64 -4.99 3.28
N GLN A 70 -21.10 -6.09 3.76
CA GLN A 70 -21.01 -6.33 5.18
C GLN A 70 -19.88 -5.56 5.84
N ILE A 71 -18.98 -5.00 5.04
CA ILE A 71 -17.84 -4.26 5.59
C ILE A 71 -18.25 -2.80 5.80
N LYS A 72 -18.22 -2.37 7.05
CA LYS A 72 -18.48 -0.98 7.38
C LYS A 72 -17.20 -0.18 7.16
N GLY A 73 -17.28 0.88 6.37
CA GLY A 73 -16.14 1.71 6.06
C GLY A 73 -15.57 1.43 4.69
N THR A 74 -14.42 2.00 4.42
CA THR A 74 -13.75 1.91 3.14
C THR A 74 -12.50 1.05 3.25
N THR A 75 -12.29 0.18 2.26
CA THR A 75 -11.10 -0.65 2.19
C THR A 75 -10.07 0.01 1.28
N PHE A 76 -8.85 0.14 1.78
CA PHE A 76 -7.73 0.64 1.01
C PHE A 76 -6.66 -0.44 0.92
N SER A 77 -5.96 -0.46 -0.21
CA SER A 77 -4.84 -1.36 -0.42
C SER A 77 -3.59 -0.51 -0.64
N MET A 78 -2.61 -0.64 0.25
CA MET A 78 -1.34 0.03 0.12
C MET A 78 -0.33 -0.99 -0.36
N GLN A 79 0.18 -0.79 -1.59
CA GLN A 79 1.03 -1.78 -2.24
C GLN A 79 2.44 -1.25 -2.38
N PHE A 80 3.39 -1.97 -1.77
CA PHE A 80 4.80 -1.66 -1.86
C PHE A 80 5.43 -2.58 -2.91
N TYR A 81 5.94 -1.98 -3.98
CA TYR A 81 6.54 -2.74 -5.07
C TYR A 81 8.00 -2.99 -4.75
N CYS A 82 8.35 -4.26 -4.61
CA CYS A 82 9.68 -4.69 -4.18
C CYS A 82 10.37 -5.39 -5.33
N ALA A 83 11.09 -4.60 -6.13
CA ALA A 83 11.83 -5.12 -7.28
C ALA A 83 13.14 -5.80 -6.87
N GLU A 84 13.67 -5.42 -5.71
CA GLU A 84 14.93 -5.96 -5.20
C GLU A 84 14.70 -6.62 -3.85
N PRO A 85 15.47 -7.66 -3.51
CA PRO A 85 15.32 -8.34 -2.21
C PRO A 85 15.43 -7.40 -1.02
N GLU A 86 16.28 -6.39 -1.11
CA GLU A 86 16.45 -5.44 -0.02
C GLU A 86 15.23 -4.57 0.20
N HIS A 87 14.45 -4.31 -0.83
CA HIS A 87 13.18 -3.59 -0.67
C HIS A 87 12.22 -4.41 0.16
N LEU A 88 12.10 -5.69 -0.16
CA LEU A 88 11.20 -6.56 0.58
C LEU A 88 11.65 -6.71 2.02
N ARG A 89 12.96 -6.82 2.23
CA ARG A 89 13.51 -6.92 3.59
C ARG A 89 13.19 -5.65 4.38
N TRP A 90 13.39 -4.49 3.77
CA TRP A 90 13.13 -3.23 4.44
C TRP A 90 11.65 -3.11 4.84
N VAL A 91 10.72 -3.44 3.92
CA VAL A 91 9.30 -3.37 4.22
C VAL A 91 8.95 -4.34 5.35
N ASN A 92 9.48 -5.55 5.27
CA ASN A 92 9.16 -6.60 6.22
C ASN A 92 9.68 -6.29 7.63
N GLU A 93 10.88 -5.74 7.72
CA GLU A 93 11.54 -5.49 9.01
C GLU A 93 11.26 -4.11 9.58
N ILE A 94 11.04 -3.12 8.73
CA ILE A 94 10.94 -1.73 9.17
C ILE A 94 9.67 -1.06 8.66
N GLY A 95 9.44 -1.09 7.36
CA GLY A 95 8.40 -0.30 6.72
C GLY A 95 7.00 -0.59 7.22
N HIS A 96 6.65 -1.85 7.38
CA HIS A 96 5.33 -2.24 7.87
C HIS A 96 5.05 -1.62 9.24
N GLN A 97 5.97 -1.81 10.19
CA GLN A 97 5.80 -1.26 11.53
C GLN A 97 5.79 0.26 11.53
N LEU A 98 6.64 0.84 10.71
CA LEU A 98 6.72 2.29 10.61
C LEU A 98 5.38 2.89 10.15
N VAL A 99 4.77 2.29 9.13
CA VAL A 99 3.48 2.72 8.63
C VAL A 99 2.42 2.65 9.73
N LEU A 100 2.33 1.50 10.40
CA LEU A 100 1.33 1.32 11.44
C LEU A 100 1.54 2.29 12.61
N GLN A 101 2.78 2.46 13.05
CA GLN A 101 3.07 3.35 14.16
C GLN A 101 2.72 4.81 13.85
N LYS A 102 3.04 5.25 12.65
CA LYS A 102 2.72 6.62 12.24
C LYS A 102 1.22 6.84 12.14
N LEU A 103 0.49 5.84 11.63
CA LEU A 103 -0.96 5.95 11.56
C LEU A 103 -1.61 5.91 12.92
N TYR A 104 -1.14 5.06 13.83
CA TYR A 104 -1.68 5.02 15.18
C TYR A 104 -1.46 6.32 15.94
N ARG A 105 -0.39 7.02 15.64
CA ARG A 105 -0.11 8.30 16.30
C ARG A 105 -1.16 9.36 15.97
N VAL A 106 -1.63 9.37 14.71
CA VAL A 106 -2.61 10.36 14.25
C VAL A 106 -4.03 9.85 14.41
N PHE A 107 -4.25 8.56 14.15
CA PHE A 107 -5.55 7.92 14.23
C PHE A 107 -5.46 6.73 15.17
N PRO A 108 -5.69 6.95 16.46
CA PRO A 108 -5.51 5.85 17.44
C PRO A 108 -6.57 4.76 17.37
N GLN A 109 -7.67 5.00 16.64
CA GLN A 109 -8.74 4.01 16.50
C GLN A 109 -9.51 4.24 15.21
N ASP A 110 -10.50 3.39 14.97
CA ASP A 110 -11.43 3.47 13.84
C ASP A 110 -10.84 2.99 12.53
N TRP A 111 -9.81 2.19 12.59
CA TRP A 111 -9.27 1.49 11.44
C TRP A 111 -8.58 0.21 11.88
N VAL A 112 -8.51 -0.75 10.98
CA VAL A 112 -7.77 -1.99 11.19
C VAL A 112 -6.93 -2.27 9.95
N ALA A 113 -5.89 -3.05 10.11
CA ALA A 113 -4.99 -3.38 9.01
C ALA A 113 -4.54 -4.82 9.10
N PHE A 114 -4.28 -5.41 7.93
CA PHE A 114 -3.65 -6.71 7.84
C PHE A 114 -2.81 -6.74 6.58
N ALA A 115 -1.74 -7.53 6.62
CA ALA A 115 -0.77 -7.57 5.55
C ALA A 115 -0.83 -8.88 4.79
N SER A 116 -0.49 -8.80 3.51
CA SER A 116 -0.34 -9.97 2.66
C SER A 116 0.79 -9.70 1.69
N ARG A 117 1.32 -10.77 1.12
CA ARG A 117 2.36 -10.67 0.13
C ARG A 117 1.84 -11.26 -1.16
N LEU A 118 2.00 -10.50 -2.25
CA LEU A 118 1.57 -10.92 -3.57
C LEU A 118 2.80 -11.26 -4.38
N GLU A 119 2.82 -12.47 -4.90
CA GLU A 119 3.92 -12.94 -5.72
C GLU A 119 3.50 -12.91 -7.18
N PHE A 120 4.33 -12.32 -8.00
CA PHE A 120 4.06 -12.25 -9.43
C PHE A 120 4.40 -13.59 -10.07
N LEU A 121 3.42 -14.28 -10.60
CA LEU A 121 3.64 -15.59 -11.19
C LEU A 121 3.78 -15.53 -12.69
N LYS A 122 2.90 -14.83 -13.38
CA LYS A 122 2.89 -14.84 -14.83
C LYS A 122 2.05 -13.71 -15.40
N SER A 123 2.49 -13.22 -16.55
CA SER A 123 1.76 -12.21 -17.30
C SER A 123 1.41 -12.76 -18.68
N TYR A 124 0.19 -12.47 -19.14
CA TYR A 124 -0.23 -12.75 -20.52
C TYR A 124 -0.36 -11.44 -21.26
N THR A 125 0.15 -11.40 -22.45
CA THR A 125 0.08 -10.21 -23.28
C THR A 125 -0.55 -10.51 -24.64
#